data_004feb60b9bd687100750ac43366e52f
#
_entry.id   004feb60b9bd687100750ac43366e52f
#
_cell.length_a   1.000
_cell.length_b   1.000
_cell.length_c   1.000
_cell.angle_alpha   90.00
_cell.angle_beta   90.00
_cell.angle_gamma   90.00
#
_symmetry.space_group_name_H-M   'P 1'
#
loop_
_entity.id
_entity.type
_entity.pdbx_description
1 polymer ?
#
loop_
_entity_poly.entity_id
_entity_poly.type
_entity_poly.pdbx_seq_one_letter_code
_entity_poly.pdbx_strand_id
1 'polypeptide(L)'
;RRAIKLMDEVGIAEPHKRYNQYPFEFSGGMRQRIVIAIALSANPDILICDEPTTALDVTIQAQILELINRLKKERKLSVIFITHDLGVVANMADRIAIMYAGKVVEYGTADDVFYDPRHPYTWALLASMPDLETKEKLDAIPGTPPNMIIPPKGDAFAPRNHYAMQIDYEEQPPMFEISPTHSAATWLLHPNAPKVEPPAIVRERIERMKRRQMTQSTEGGAEA
;
A
#
# COMPACT_ATOMS: atom_id res chain seq x y z
N ARG A 1 -15.63 2.63 -32.35
CA ARG A 1 -14.67 1.52 -32.55
C ARG A 1 -13.60 1.47 -31.45
N ARG A 2 -12.91 2.60 -31.11
CA ARG A 2 -11.88 2.63 -30.08
C ARG A 2 -12.40 2.29 -28.68
N ALA A 3 -13.54 2.86 -28.28
CA ALA A 3 -14.16 2.59 -27.00
C ALA A 3 -14.53 1.11 -26.81
N ILE A 4 -15.13 0.49 -27.83
CA ILE A 4 -15.49 -0.94 -27.82
C ILE A 4 -14.24 -1.82 -27.62
N LYS A 5 -13.13 -1.48 -28.31
CA LYS A 5 -11.85 -2.18 -28.15
C LYS A 5 -11.32 -2.06 -26.71
N LEU A 6 -11.42 -0.87 -26.11
CA LEU A 6 -11.01 -0.66 -24.71
C LEU A 6 -11.91 -1.42 -23.72
N MET A 7 -13.23 -1.46 -23.97
CA MET A 7 -14.15 -2.26 -23.16
C MET A 7 -13.80 -3.76 -23.22
N ASP A 8 -13.45 -4.27 -24.37
CA ASP A 8 -13.00 -5.66 -24.57
C ASP A 8 -11.68 -5.92 -23.80
N GLU A 9 -10.71 -5.01 -23.93
CA GLU A 9 -9.40 -5.09 -23.29
C GLU A 9 -9.49 -5.14 -21.74
N VAL A 10 -10.43 -4.41 -21.15
CA VAL A 10 -10.67 -4.46 -19.69
C VAL A 10 -11.60 -5.62 -19.29
N GLY A 11 -12.01 -6.47 -20.23
CA GLY A 11 -12.80 -7.67 -19.96
C GLY A 11 -14.29 -7.42 -19.75
N ILE A 12 -14.88 -6.43 -20.42
CA ILE A 12 -16.34 -6.29 -20.52
C ILE A 12 -16.88 -7.28 -21.54
N ALA A 13 -17.68 -8.23 -21.08
CA ALA A 13 -18.34 -9.19 -21.95
C ALA A 13 -19.33 -8.49 -22.91
N GLU A 14 -19.42 -8.93 -24.18
CA GLU A 14 -20.31 -8.40 -25.21
C GLU A 14 -20.23 -6.85 -25.35
N PRO A 15 -19.03 -6.26 -25.57
CA PRO A 15 -18.83 -4.81 -25.50
C PRO A 15 -19.67 -4.04 -26.54
N HIS A 16 -19.96 -4.65 -27.69
CA HIS A 16 -20.82 -4.05 -28.70
C HIS A 16 -22.26 -3.83 -28.24
N LYS A 17 -22.83 -4.78 -27.51
CA LYS A 17 -24.19 -4.65 -26.95
C LYS A 17 -24.19 -3.65 -25.78
N ARG A 18 -23.16 -3.68 -24.95
CA ARG A 18 -23.06 -2.87 -23.73
C ARG A 18 -22.64 -1.42 -23.95
N TYR A 19 -22.10 -1.11 -25.12
CA TYR A 19 -21.63 0.24 -25.46
C TYR A 19 -22.72 1.31 -25.32
N ASN A 20 -24.00 0.97 -25.55
CA ASN A 20 -25.13 1.89 -25.47
C ASN A 20 -25.84 1.83 -24.10
N GLN A 21 -25.34 1.05 -23.15
CA GLN A 21 -25.90 0.95 -21.80
C GLN A 21 -25.49 2.13 -20.92
N TYR A 22 -26.32 2.43 -19.95
CA TYR A 22 -26.06 3.48 -18.94
C TYR A 22 -25.31 2.92 -17.74
N PRO A 23 -24.58 3.77 -16.96
CA PRO A 23 -23.77 3.31 -15.81
C PRO A 23 -24.54 2.51 -14.75
N PHE A 24 -25.82 2.77 -14.55
CA PHE A 24 -26.65 2.05 -13.58
C PHE A 24 -27.01 0.61 -14.02
N GLU A 25 -26.83 0.27 -15.29
CA GLU A 25 -27.03 -1.06 -15.84
C GLU A 25 -25.80 -1.98 -15.65
N PHE A 26 -24.68 -1.43 -15.15
CA PHE A 26 -23.44 -2.17 -14.90
C PHE A 26 -23.29 -2.53 -13.42
N SER A 27 -22.75 -3.73 -13.14
CA SER A 27 -22.33 -4.09 -11.78
C SER A 27 -21.17 -3.19 -11.30
N GLY A 28 -20.88 -3.20 -9.98
CA GLY A 28 -19.78 -2.45 -9.40
C GLY A 28 -18.43 -2.73 -10.08
N GLY A 29 -18.08 -4.00 -10.24
CA GLY A 29 -16.85 -4.41 -10.93
C GLY A 29 -16.82 -4.04 -12.40
N MET A 30 -17.95 -4.08 -13.10
CA MET A 30 -18.02 -3.61 -14.49
C MET A 30 -17.83 -2.10 -14.58
N ARG A 31 -18.43 -1.32 -13.70
CA ARG A 31 -18.19 0.14 -13.62
C ARG A 31 -16.74 0.44 -13.40
N GLN A 32 -16.07 -0.27 -12.47
CA GLN A 32 -14.65 -0.08 -12.22
C GLN A 32 -13.79 -0.39 -13.46
N ARG A 33 -14.10 -1.46 -14.19
CA ARG A 33 -13.44 -1.78 -15.48
C ARG A 33 -13.65 -0.69 -16.52
N ILE A 34 -14.83 -0.10 -16.60
CA ILE A 34 -15.12 1.03 -17.51
C ILE A 34 -14.30 2.27 -17.11
N VAL A 35 -14.18 2.59 -15.81
CA VAL A 35 -13.33 3.70 -15.34
C VAL A 35 -11.87 3.49 -15.76
N ILE A 36 -11.36 2.27 -15.62
CA ILE A 36 -10.01 1.90 -16.09
C ILE A 36 -9.91 2.10 -17.63
N ALA A 37 -10.90 1.65 -18.39
CA ALA A 37 -10.91 1.85 -19.85
C ALA A 37 -10.89 3.33 -20.24
N ILE A 38 -11.62 4.18 -19.51
CA ILE A 38 -11.62 5.63 -19.71
C ILE A 38 -10.21 6.21 -19.47
N ALA A 39 -9.56 5.85 -18.36
CA ALA A 39 -8.19 6.29 -18.05
C ALA A 39 -7.20 5.84 -19.15
N LEU A 40 -7.30 4.61 -19.62
CA LEU A 40 -6.47 4.06 -20.71
C LEU A 40 -6.73 4.70 -22.06
N SER A 41 -7.86 5.37 -22.26
CA SER A 41 -8.21 5.98 -23.55
C SER A 41 -7.26 7.11 -23.97
N ALA A 42 -6.57 7.73 -23.03
CA ALA A 42 -5.56 8.75 -23.26
C ALA A 42 -4.18 8.18 -23.66
N ASN A 43 -3.99 6.84 -23.64
CA ASN A 43 -2.69 6.19 -23.76
C ASN A 43 -1.64 6.77 -22.79
N PRO A 44 -1.90 6.74 -21.48
CA PRO A 44 -0.99 7.32 -20.49
C PRO A 44 0.28 6.49 -20.36
N ASP A 45 1.37 7.13 -19.93
CA ASP A 45 2.60 6.45 -19.46
C ASP A 45 2.49 6.09 -17.98
N ILE A 46 1.68 6.84 -17.23
CA ILE A 46 1.46 6.67 -15.80
C ILE A 46 -0.05 6.54 -15.53
N LEU A 47 -0.43 5.46 -14.86
CA LEU A 47 -1.81 5.24 -14.38
C LEU A 47 -1.87 5.48 -12.87
N ILE A 48 -2.72 6.41 -12.43
CA ILE A 48 -2.99 6.65 -11.01
C ILE A 48 -4.28 5.93 -10.64
N CYS A 49 -4.19 4.99 -9.70
CA CYS A 49 -5.30 4.22 -9.16
C CYS A 49 -5.53 4.67 -7.71
N ASP A 50 -6.54 5.50 -7.49
CA ASP A 50 -6.92 6.00 -6.17
C ASP A 50 -8.06 5.14 -5.61
N GLU A 51 -7.75 4.34 -4.59
CA GLU A 51 -8.69 3.39 -3.94
C GLU A 51 -9.49 2.52 -4.94
N PRO A 52 -8.83 1.88 -5.93
CA PRO A 52 -9.53 1.27 -7.07
C PRO A 52 -10.37 0.05 -6.72
N THR A 53 -10.23 -0.48 -5.51
CA THR A 53 -10.94 -1.68 -5.02
C THR A 53 -11.90 -1.39 -3.89
N THR A 54 -12.03 -0.14 -3.45
CA THR A 54 -12.96 0.25 -2.38
C THR A 54 -14.40 -0.04 -2.76
N ALA A 55 -15.17 -0.59 -1.82
CA ALA A 55 -16.57 -1.02 -1.99
C ALA A 55 -16.80 -2.16 -2.99
N LEU A 56 -15.78 -2.94 -3.32
CA LEU A 56 -15.89 -4.18 -4.09
C LEU A 56 -15.78 -5.39 -3.16
N ASP A 57 -16.47 -6.47 -3.50
CA ASP A 57 -16.27 -7.75 -2.82
C ASP A 57 -14.87 -8.33 -3.13
N VAL A 58 -14.40 -9.23 -2.26
CA VAL A 58 -13.02 -9.78 -2.32
C VAL A 58 -12.71 -10.44 -3.67
N THR A 59 -13.68 -11.11 -4.28
CA THR A 59 -13.50 -11.78 -5.56
C THR A 59 -13.32 -10.78 -6.70
N ILE A 60 -14.16 -9.75 -6.73
CA ILE A 60 -14.07 -8.69 -7.75
C ILE A 60 -12.80 -7.85 -7.51
N GLN A 61 -12.45 -7.57 -6.24
CA GLN A 61 -11.20 -6.91 -5.90
C GLN A 61 -10.00 -7.65 -6.53
N ALA A 62 -9.88 -8.97 -6.31
CA ALA A 62 -8.79 -9.76 -6.88
C ALA A 62 -8.75 -9.67 -8.42
N GLN A 63 -9.90 -9.72 -9.10
CA GLN A 63 -9.98 -9.58 -10.54
C GLN A 63 -9.56 -8.20 -11.06
N ILE A 64 -9.85 -7.12 -10.32
CA ILE A 64 -9.41 -5.76 -10.69
C ILE A 64 -7.90 -5.62 -10.50
N LEU A 65 -7.33 -6.18 -9.45
CA LEU A 65 -5.88 -6.16 -9.20
C LEU A 65 -5.14 -6.95 -10.29
N GLU A 66 -5.64 -8.12 -10.66
CA GLU A 66 -5.10 -8.91 -11.77
C GLU A 66 -5.16 -8.16 -13.11
N LEU A 67 -6.30 -7.50 -13.40
CA LEU A 67 -6.45 -6.65 -14.57
C LEU A 67 -5.40 -5.54 -14.62
N ILE A 68 -5.21 -4.80 -13.52
CA ILE A 68 -4.22 -3.71 -13.43
C ILE A 68 -2.80 -4.26 -13.65
N ASN A 69 -2.46 -5.39 -13.02
CA ASN A 69 -1.16 -6.03 -13.21
C ASN A 69 -0.92 -6.50 -14.65
N ARG A 70 -1.93 -7.04 -15.31
CA ARG A 70 -1.87 -7.41 -16.72
C ARG A 70 -1.65 -6.19 -17.61
N LEU A 71 -2.43 -5.13 -17.41
CA LEU A 71 -2.31 -3.87 -18.16
C LEU A 71 -0.96 -3.18 -17.94
N LYS A 72 -0.42 -3.19 -16.68
CA LYS A 72 0.93 -2.71 -16.36
C LYS A 72 1.98 -3.37 -17.26
N LYS A 73 1.90 -4.70 -17.42
CA LYS A 73 2.85 -5.49 -18.24
C LYS A 73 2.63 -5.27 -19.73
N GLU A 74 1.40 -5.41 -20.22
CA GLU A 74 1.07 -5.36 -21.66
C GLU A 74 1.32 -3.98 -22.26
N ARG A 75 0.98 -2.92 -21.52
CA ARG A 75 1.14 -1.53 -21.97
C ARG A 75 2.41 -0.86 -21.49
N LYS A 76 3.24 -1.54 -20.69
CA LYS A 76 4.46 -0.99 -20.05
C LYS A 76 4.18 0.29 -19.24
N LEU A 77 3.08 0.31 -18.49
CA LEU A 77 2.66 1.44 -17.68
C LEU A 77 3.44 1.48 -16.37
N SER A 78 3.76 2.69 -15.90
CA SER A 78 4.02 2.94 -14.48
C SER A 78 2.68 3.10 -13.76
N VAL A 79 2.53 2.47 -12.60
CA VAL A 79 1.28 2.55 -11.82
C VAL A 79 1.56 3.17 -10.45
N ILE A 80 0.84 4.24 -10.12
CA ILE A 80 0.78 4.79 -8.76
C ILE A 80 -0.52 4.25 -8.15
N PHE A 81 -0.37 3.40 -7.14
CA PHE A 81 -1.50 2.74 -6.49
C PHE A 81 -1.69 3.30 -5.08
N ILE A 82 -2.82 3.96 -4.82
CA ILE A 82 -3.16 4.55 -3.52
C ILE A 82 -4.18 3.64 -2.86
N THR A 83 -3.88 3.18 -1.65
CA THR A 83 -4.76 2.30 -0.88
C THR A 83 -4.39 2.32 0.61
N HIS A 84 -5.33 1.96 1.45
CA HIS A 84 -5.10 1.69 2.88
C HIS A 84 -4.93 0.19 3.17
N ASP A 85 -5.06 -0.68 2.17
CA ASP A 85 -4.95 -2.15 2.32
C ASP A 85 -3.51 -2.61 2.07
N LEU A 86 -2.77 -2.88 3.15
CA LEU A 86 -1.40 -3.38 3.08
C LEU A 86 -1.30 -4.77 2.44
N GLY A 87 -2.35 -5.60 2.51
CA GLY A 87 -2.38 -6.90 1.85
C GLY A 87 -2.35 -6.77 0.33
N VAL A 88 -3.05 -5.77 -0.20
CA VAL A 88 -2.99 -5.42 -1.63
C VAL A 88 -1.61 -4.92 -2.00
N VAL A 89 -1.04 -4.01 -1.20
CA VAL A 89 0.29 -3.42 -1.44
C VAL A 89 1.37 -4.50 -1.51
N ALA A 90 1.34 -5.48 -0.60
CA ALA A 90 2.32 -6.57 -0.53
C ALA A 90 2.40 -7.40 -1.83
N ASN A 91 1.30 -7.50 -2.59
CA ASN A 91 1.21 -8.30 -3.81
C ASN A 91 1.43 -7.51 -5.10
N MET A 92 1.41 -6.18 -5.05
CA MET A 92 1.39 -5.34 -6.25
C MET A 92 2.55 -4.37 -6.36
N ALA A 93 3.09 -3.91 -5.22
CA ALA A 93 4.02 -2.81 -5.19
C ALA A 93 5.47 -3.26 -5.36
N ASP A 94 6.21 -2.61 -6.26
CA ASP A 94 7.67 -2.71 -6.33
C ASP A 94 8.31 -1.80 -5.28
N ARG A 95 7.71 -0.62 -5.03
CA ARG A 95 8.12 0.37 -4.03
C ARG A 95 6.92 0.90 -3.27
N ILE A 96 7.13 1.26 -2.01
CA ILE A 96 6.08 1.69 -1.09
C ILE A 96 6.47 3.03 -0.48
N ALA A 97 5.50 3.95 -0.44
CA ALA A 97 5.56 5.18 0.33
C ALA A 97 4.47 5.14 1.40
N ILE A 98 4.86 5.04 2.65
CA ILE A 98 3.93 5.16 3.78
C ILE A 98 3.69 6.64 4.04
N MET A 99 2.42 7.04 4.05
CA MET A 99 2.04 8.44 4.27
C MET A 99 1.26 8.60 5.56
N TYR A 100 1.58 9.65 6.32
CA TYR A 100 0.81 10.07 7.47
C TYR A 100 0.64 11.59 7.48
N ALA A 101 -0.58 12.06 7.72
CA ALA A 101 -0.90 13.50 7.78
C ALA A 101 -0.33 14.31 6.58
N GLY A 102 -0.44 13.76 5.35
CA GLY A 102 0.00 14.41 4.13
C GLY A 102 1.51 14.36 3.84
N LYS A 103 2.30 13.67 4.69
CA LYS A 103 3.75 13.52 4.49
C LYS A 103 4.13 12.06 4.28
N VAL A 104 5.16 11.82 3.46
CA VAL A 104 5.81 10.52 3.39
C VAL A 104 6.65 10.34 4.65
N VAL A 105 6.35 9.31 5.43
CA VAL A 105 7.06 9.00 6.69
C VAL A 105 8.04 7.84 6.55
N GLU A 106 7.81 6.95 5.59
CA GLU A 106 8.74 5.88 5.23
C GLU A 106 8.62 5.56 3.75
N TYR A 107 9.74 5.26 3.11
CA TYR A 107 9.81 4.95 1.68
C TYR A 107 10.85 3.88 1.44
N GLY A 108 10.50 2.86 0.67
CA GLY A 108 11.42 1.77 0.35
C GLY A 108 10.89 0.82 -0.71
N THR A 109 11.62 -0.27 -0.96
CA THR A 109 11.06 -1.43 -1.67
C THR A 109 9.99 -2.10 -0.81
N ALA A 110 9.19 -2.98 -1.41
CA ALA A 110 8.24 -3.77 -0.63
C ALA A 110 8.96 -4.57 0.48
N ASP A 111 10.12 -5.14 0.17
CA ASP A 111 10.92 -5.88 1.16
C ASP A 111 11.43 -4.98 2.30
N ASP A 112 11.90 -3.76 2.01
CA ASP A 112 12.34 -2.81 3.03
C ASP A 112 11.21 -2.51 4.02
N VAL A 113 10.02 -2.17 3.50
CA VAL A 113 8.90 -1.72 4.34
C VAL A 113 8.25 -2.88 5.11
N PHE A 114 8.16 -4.08 4.51
CA PHE A 114 7.51 -5.22 5.17
C PHE A 114 8.46 -6.02 6.08
N TYR A 115 9.77 -6.08 5.78
CA TYR A 115 10.72 -6.93 6.52
C TYR A 115 11.78 -6.17 7.34
N ASP A 116 11.90 -4.85 7.13
CA ASP A 116 12.78 -3.98 7.91
C ASP A 116 12.16 -2.59 8.18
N PRO A 117 10.87 -2.51 8.58
CA PRO A 117 10.19 -1.24 8.83
C PRO A 117 10.91 -0.43 9.91
N ARG A 118 11.01 0.89 9.72
CA ARG A 118 11.77 1.77 10.62
C ARG A 118 10.94 2.86 11.29
N HIS A 119 9.83 3.24 10.67
CA HIS A 119 8.96 4.27 11.25
C HIS A 119 7.93 3.65 12.23
N PRO A 120 7.73 4.23 13.42
CA PRO A 120 6.75 3.72 14.39
C PRO A 120 5.31 3.62 13.85
N TYR A 121 4.92 4.50 12.93
CA TYR A 121 3.62 4.39 12.27
C TYR A 121 3.52 3.15 11.38
N THR A 122 4.58 2.80 10.66
CA THR A 122 4.65 1.56 9.87
C THR A 122 4.55 0.33 10.77
N TRP A 123 5.21 0.35 11.94
CA TRP A 123 5.06 -0.72 12.94
C TRP A 123 3.60 -0.87 13.39
N ALA A 124 2.94 0.25 13.68
CA ALA A 124 1.55 0.25 14.11
C ALA A 124 0.60 -0.25 13.00
N LEU A 125 0.84 0.13 11.73
CA LEU A 125 0.10 -0.40 10.59
C LEU A 125 0.28 -1.91 10.46
N LEU A 126 1.51 -2.40 10.51
CA LEU A 126 1.82 -3.83 10.44
C LEU A 126 1.23 -4.61 11.63
N ALA A 127 1.24 -4.04 12.83
CA ALA A 127 0.63 -4.64 14.01
C ALA A 127 -0.90 -4.75 13.89
N SER A 128 -1.54 -3.81 13.21
CA SER A 128 -3.00 -3.77 13.04
C SER A 128 -3.53 -4.65 11.88
N MET A 129 -2.64 -5.25 11.07
CA MET A 129 -3.08 -6.15 9.99
C MET A 129 -3.73 -7.42 10.56
N PRO A 130 -4.91 -7.84 10.06
CA PRO A 130 -5.48 -9.13 10.39
C PRO A 130 -4.52 -10.27 10.02
N ASP A 131 -4.28 -11.17 10.95
CA ASP A 131 -3.55 -12.41 10.70
C ASP A 131 -4.43 -13.59 11.11
N LEU A 132 -4.62 -14.54 10.21
CA LEU A 132 -5.45 -15.74 10.45
C LEU A 132 -4.86 -16.66 11.54
N GLU A 133 -3.57 -16.52 11.85
CA GLU A 133 -2.87 -17.38 12.81
C GLU A 133 -2.74 -16.75 14.21
N THR A 134 -2.89 -15.44 14.35
CA THR A 134 -2.85 -14.78 15.66
C THR A 134 -4.23 -14.68 16.28
N LYS A 135 -4.40 -15.34 17.43
CA LYS A 135 -5.57 -15.18 18.32
C LYS A 135 -5.47 -13.91 19.18
N GLU A 136 -4.43 -13.13 19.04
CA GLU A 136 -4.19 -11.93 19.82
C GLU A 136 -5.06 -10.77 19.36
N LYS A 137 -5.48 -9.97 20.33
CA LYS A 137 -6.25 -8.74 20.07
C LYS A 137 -5.41 -7.79 19.24
N LEU A 138 -5.91 -7.39 18.07
CA LEU A 138 -5.24 -6.40 17.22
C LEU A 138 -5.04 -5.10 18.02
N ASP A 139 -3.80 -4.62 18.08
CA ASP A 139 -3.49 -3.34 18.70
C ASP A 139 -3.94 -2.22 17.77
N ALA A 140 -4.99 -1.51 18.17
CA ALA A 140 -5.41 -0.31 17.47
C ALA A 140 -4.43 0.84 17.74
N ILE A 141 -4.13 1.62 16.72
CA ILE A 141 -3.31 2.84 16.87
C ILE A 141 -4.07 3.82 17.79
N PRO A 142 -3.50 4.20 18.96
CA PRO A 142 -4.20 5.03 19.94
C PRO A 142 -4.49 6.44 19.41
N GLY A 143 -5.52 7.08 19.95
CA GLY A 143 -5.87 8.47 19.67
C GLY A 143 -6.44 8.70 18.25
N THR A 144 -6.58 9.96 17.89
CA THR A 144 -7.08 10.42 16.59
C THR A 144 -5.97 11.10 15.79
N PRO A 145 -6.02 11.05 14.43
CA PRO A 145 -5.13 11.83 13.60
C PRO A 145 -5.20 13.33 13.93
N PRO A 146 -4.10 14.08 13.80
CA PRO A 146 -4.09 15.50 14.10
C PRO A 146 -4.99 16.29 13.14
N ASN A 147 -5.52 17.42 13.63
CA ASN A 147 -6.21 18.37 12.77
C ASN A 147 -5.19 19.13 11.91
N MET A 148 -5.19 18.87 10.60
CA MET A 148 -4.25 19.47 9.66
C MET A 148 -4.61 20.89 9.22
N ILE A 149 -5.71 21.48 9.70
CA ILE A 149 -5.97 22.94 9.57
C ILE A 149 -4.93 23.71 10.38
N ILE A 150 -4.52 23.16 11.54
CA ILE A 150 -3.45 23.68 12.39
C ILE A 150 -2.43 22.54 12.55
N PRO A 151 -1.49 22.40 11.59
CA PRO A 151 -0.56 21.30 11.62
C PRO A 151 0.37 21.40 12.84
N PRO A 152 0.74 20.27 13.47
CA PRO A 152 1.68 20.27 14.57
C PRO A 152 3.05 20.78 14.11
N LYS A 153 3.77 21.44 15.04
CA LYS A 153 5.12 21.97 14.77
C LYS A 153 6.12 20.83 14.53
N GLY A 154 6.05 19.78 15.34
CA GLY A 154 6.88 18.59 15.26
C GLY A 154 6.28 17.48 14.38
N ASP A 155 6.65 16.24 14.65
CA ASP A 155 6.10 15.07 13.97
C ASP A 155 4.61 14.92 14.24
N ALA A 156 3.84 14.82 13.17
CA ALA A 156 2.39 14.66 13.25
C ALA A 156 1.96 13.34 13.93
N PHE A 157 2.82 12.33 13.95
CA PHE A 157 2.56 11.06 14.60
C PHE A 157 2.96 11.05 16.08
N ALA A 158 3.76 12.01 16.58
CA ALA A 158 4.27 12.06 17.96
C ALA A 158 3.20 11.80 19.04
N PRO A 159 1.98 12.41 19.01
CA PRO A 159 0.96 12.16 20.04
C PRO A 159 0.43 10.71 20.08
N ARG A 160 0.68 9.92 19.04
CA ARG A 160 0.23 8.54 18.88
C ARG A 160 1.39 7.54 18.91
N ASN A 161 2.62 8.06 19.01
CA ASN A 161 3.85 7.29 19.01
C ASN A 161 4.29 6.97 20.42
N HIS A 162 4.24 5.70 20.83
CA HIS A 162 4.71 5.27 22.16
C HIS A 162 6.21 5.47 22.37
N TYR A 163 6.98 5.72 21.32
CA TYR A 163 8.42 5.94 21.36
C TYR A 163 8.78 7.42 21.16
N ALA A 164 7.79 8.33 21.20
CA ALA A 164 8.03 9.75 20.98
C ALA A 164 8.99 10.33 22.02
N MET A 165 9.97 11.07 21.53
CA MET A 165 10.90 11.87 22.31
C MET A 165 10.43 13.32 22.34
N GLN A 166 11.00 14.15 23.22
CA GLN A 166 10.67 15.58 23.31
C GLN A 166 10.81 16.29 21.95
N ILE A 167 11.86 15.96 21.19
CA ILE A 167 12.12 16.56 19.90
C ILE A 167 11.03 16.26 18.86
N ASP A 168 10.35 15.12 18.96
CA ASP A 168 9.23 14.77 18.05
C ASP A 168 8.08 15.77 18.14
N TYR A 169 7.90 16.45 19.29
CA TYR A 169 6.88 17.50 19.47
C TYR A 169 7.35 18.88 19.02
N GLU A 170 8.64 19.09 18.89
CA GLU A 170 9.25 20.41 18.64
C GLU A 170 9.66 20.59 17.17
N GLU A 171 10.18 19.54 16.55
CA GLU A 171 10.75 19.58 15.21
C GLU A 171 10.31 18.40 14.36
N GLN A 172 10.14 18.65 13.05
CA GLN A 172 9.87 17.60 12.08
C GLN A 172 11.13 16.75 11.87
N PRO A 173 11.04 15.41 11.96
CA PRO A 173 12.17 14.56 11.63
C PRO A 173 12.52 14.68 10.13
N PRO A 174 13.81 14.79 9.81
CA PRO A 174 14.25 14.69 8.42
C PRO A 174 14.07 13.24 7.93
N MET A 175 14.11 13.06 6.61
CA MET A 175 14.16 11.73 6.02
C MET A 175 15.59 11.18 6.17
N PHE A 176 15.79 10.21 7.06
CA PHE A 176 17.06 9.51 7.24
C PHE A 176 17.19 8.39 6.20
N GLU A 177 18.32 8.33 5.51
CA GLU A 177 18.65 7.22 4.63
C GLU A 177 19.15 6.02 5.45
N ILE A 178 18.52 4.87 5.25
CA ILE A 178 18.86 3.60 5.91
C ILE A 178 19.68 2.74 4.96
N SER A 179 19.28 2.72 3.70
CA SER A 179 19.96 2.08 2.58
C SER A 179 19.70 2.86 1.28
N PRO A 180 20.35 2.56 0.15
CA PRO A 180 20.09 3.21 -1.14
C PRO A 180 18.62 3.11 -1.60
N THR A 181 17.84 2.19 -1.05
CA THR A 181 16.44 1.97 -1.42
C THR A 181 15.46 2.34 -0.32
N HIS A 182 15.92 2.56 0.92
CA HIS A 182 15.08 2.70 2.11
C HIS A 182 15.39 3.97 2.90
N SER A 183 14.35 4.73 3.24
CA SER A 183 14.43 5.95 4.06
C SER A 183 13.22 6.08 4.98
N ALA A 184 13.41 6.68 6.15
CA ALA A 184 12.31 6.95 7.08
C ALA A 184 12.49 8.28 7.82
N ALA A 185 11.38 8.97 8.07
CA ALA A 185 11.33 10.26 8.76
C ALA A 185 11.01 10.06 10.25
N THR A 186 11.98 9.62 11.01
CA THR A 186 11.83 9.43 12.47
C THR A 186 13.11 9.79 13.21
N TRP A 187 13.00 10.54 14.32
CA TRP A 187 14.13 10.87 15.16
C TRP A 187 14.78 9.64 15.84
N LEU A 188 14.10 8.49 15.86
CA LEU A 188 14.67 7.22 16.35
C LEU A 188 15.88 6.75 15.54
N LEU A 189 16.08 7.25 14.32
CA LEU A 189 17.23 6.97 13.47
C LEU A 189 18.42 7.91 13.71
N HIS A 190 18.23 8.96 14.51
CA HIS A 190 19.31 9.87 14.85
C HIS A 190 20.39 9.14 15.70
N PRO A 191 21.71 9.38 15.46
CA PRO A 191 22.79 8.67 16.15
C PRO A 191 22.73 8.74 17.70
N ASN A 192 22.15 9.81 18.25
CA ASN A 192 22.01 10.01 19.69
C ASN A 192 20.66 9.52 20.24
N ALA A 193 19.79 8.94 19.39
CA ALA A 193 18.51 8.44 19.84
C ALA A 193 18.67 7.14 20.66
N PRO A 194 17.75 6.86 21.59
CA PRO A 194 17.73 5.58 22.27
C PRO A 194 17.51 4.45 21.26
N LYS A 195 18.18 3.33 21.46
CA LYS A 195 17.94 2.14 20.64
C LYS A 195 16.58 1.55 21.02
N VAL A 196 15.67 1.54 20.09
CA VAL A 196 14.31 1.01 20.22
C VAL A 196 14.12 -0.13 19.24
N GLU A 197 13.50 -1.21 19.70
CA GLU A 197 13.10 -2.32 18.85
C GLU A 197 11.60 -2.20 18.48
N PRO A 198 11.20 -2.67 17.29
CA PRO A 198 9.79 -2.79 16.95
C PRO A 198 9.02 -3.62 17.98
N PRO A 199 7.72 -3.41 18.15
CA PRO A 199 6.87 -4.23 19.01
C PRO A 199 7.02 -5.74 18.73
N ALA A 200 6.88 -6.58 19.76
CA ALA A 200 7.06 -8.04 19.63
C ALA A 200 6.20 -8.64 18.52
N ILE A 201 4.94 -8.23 18.44
CA ILE A 201 4.00 -8.67 17.39
C ILE A 201 4.51 -8.35 15.97
N VAL A 202 5.17 -7.22 15.77
CA VAL A 202 5.77 -6.83 14.48
C VAL A 202 6.98 -7.71 14.18
N ARG A 203 7.86 -7.92 15.16
CA ARG A 203 9.04 -8.79 15.02
C ARG A 203 8.65 -10.22 14.67
N GLU A 204 7.71 -10.81 15.39
CA GLU A 204 7.20 -12.16 15.12
C GLU A 204 6.57 -12.29 13.73
N ARG A 205 5.84 -11.26 13.31
CA ARG A 205 5.25 -11.21 11.97
C ARG A 205 6.33 -11.16 10.89
N ILE A 206 7.33 -10.31 11.05
CA ILE A 206 8.48 -10.21 10.14
C ILE A 206 9.20 -11.57 10.02
N GLU A 207 9.46 -12.23 11.15
CA GLU A 207 10.11 -13.55 11.14
C GLU A 207 9.26 -14.61 10.42
N ARG A 208 7.94 -14.62 10.63
CA ARG A 208 7.04 -15.52 9.91
C ARG A 208 7.03 -15.27 8.41
N MET A 209 6.97 -14.00 8.01
CA MET A 209 7.00 -13.62 6.59
C MET A 209 8.32 -14.08 5.94
N LYS A 210 9.46 -13.85 6.60
CA LYS A 210 10.79 -14.32 6.12
C LYS A 210 10.83 -15.84 5.97
N ARG A 211 10.31 -16.61 6.91
CA ARG A 211 10.24 -18.07 6.82
C ARG A 211 9.40 -18.54 5.64
N ARG A 212 8.24 -17.93 5.39
CA ARG A 212 7.37 -18.26 4.24
C ARG A 212 8.06 -18.00 2.90
N GLN A 213 8.78 -16.89 2.75
CA GLN A 213 9.56 -16.61 1.54
C GLN A 213 10.64 -17.66 1.30
N MET A 214 11.37 -18.08 2.36
CA MET A 214 12.40 -19.12 2.23
C MET A 214 11.82 -20.47 1.78
N THR A 215 10.63 -20.84 2.28
CA THR A 215 9.96 -22.09 1.91
C THR A 215 9.50 -22.07 0.45
N GLN A 216 8.91 -20.96 -0.02
CA GLN A 216 8.48 -20.82 -1.41
C GLN A 216 9.65 -20.80 -2.39
N SER A 217 10.79 -20.22 -2.01
CA SER A 217 12.01 -20.21 -2.83
C SER A 217 12.64 -21.59 -2.95
N THR A 218 12.48 -22.45 -1.96
CA THR A 218 12.97 -23.85 -1.99
C THR A 218 12.07 -24.77 -2.80
N GLU A 219 10.75 -24.57 -2.77
CA GLU A 219 9.81 -25.39 -3.56
C GLU A 219 9.81 -25.01 -5.05
N GLY A 220 9.95 -23.73 -5.40
CA GLY A 220 10.06 -23.26 -6.79
C GLY A 220 11.39 -23.60 -7.47
N GLY A 221 12.45 -23.94 -6.72
CA GLY A 221 13.73 -24.40 -7.24
C GLY A 221 13.82 -25.93 -7.48
N ALA A 222 12.80 -26.68 -7.07
CA ALA A 222 12.75 -28.15 -7.25
C ALA A 222 11.96 -28.59 -8.51
N GLU A 223 11.30 -27.67 -9.19
CA GLU A 223 10.51 -27.92 -10.42
C GLU A 223 11.15 -27.33 -11.71
N ALA A 224 12.39 -26.86 -11.65
CA ALA A 224 13.10 -26.27 -12.81
C ALA A 224 14.19 -27.21 -13.36
#